data_c3d676c5b18fc78d17136cdf629aaa3b
#
_entry.id   c3d676c5b18fc78d17136cdf629aaa3b
#
_cell.length_a   1.000
_cell.length_b   1.000
_cell.length_c   1.000
_cell.angle_alpha   90.00
_cell.angle_beta   90.00
_cell.angle_gamma   90.00
#
_symmetry.space_group_name_H-M   'P 1'
#
loop_
_entity.id
_entity.type
_entity.pdbx_description
1 polymer ?
#
loop_
_entity_poly.entity_id
_entity_poly.type
_entity_poly.pdbx_seq_one_letter_code
_entity_poly.pdbx_strand_id
1 'polypeptide(L)'
;EAVNIVNLFVKKNELVVSTKGKQKDKNRSYQTTMEPVDVDLPLTVLVNGNSASASEIVAGALQDLDRAVIVGRRTFGKGLVQNVFPLSYNTQVKITVAKYYIPSGRCIQEIDYAHKNAAGANSTIPDSLITAYKTIHGRTVYDGKGISPDVATDTSKLSTISYNLITKYILFDYATRYAATHPSIAPAATFKINDDEYNDFVAYTEKKGFEFKSAAERELESVKKAAVYENCWDDMKTQYDAMLATINQHKKKDLFENKKEISDYLEQEIVSRYYYQKGRIEITLDRDPELKSAVNVLNDANTYTSILNGTLTKAEKQPKPVKTQN
;
A
#
# COMPACT_ATOMS: atom_id res chain seq x y z
N GLU A 1 16.75 -4.66 -13.22
CA GLU A 1 15.42 -5.18 -13.59
C GLU A 1 14.43 -4.04 -13.89
N ALA A 2 14.29 -2.99 -13.07
CA ALA A 2 13.36 -1.88 -13.33
C ALA A 2 13.57 -1.26 -14.73
N VAL A 3 14.82 -1.01 -15.10
CA VAL A 3 15.17 -0.49 -16.43
C VAL A 3 14.74 -1.46 -17.56
N ASN A 4 14.91 -2.77 -17.35
CA ASN A 4 14.52 -3.78 -18.32
C ASN A 4 12.98 -3.83 -18.52
N ILE A 5 12.21 -3.66 -17.44
CA ILE A 5 10.74 -3.59 -17.53
C ILE A 5 10.30 -2.35 -18.31
N VAL A 6 10.86 -1.18 -17.98
CA VAL A 6 10.55 0.06 -18.72
C VAL A 6 10.94 -0.07 -20.19
N ASN A 7 12.06 -0.72 -20.48
CA ASN A 7 12.53 -0.94 -21.86
C ASN A 7 11.54 -1.74 -22.72
N LEU A 8 10.65 -2.54 -22.15
CA LEU A 8 9.62 -3.26 -22.93
C LEU A 8 8.65 -2.31 -23.64
N PHE A 9 8.43 -1.12 -23.09
CA PHE A 9 7.37 -0.19 -23.48
C PHE A 9 7.85 1.19 -23.92
N VAL A 10 9.15 1.46 -23.83
CA VAL A 10 9.74 2.80 -24.06
C VAL A 10 10.85 2.69 -25.08
N LYS A 11 10.93 3.65 -26.00
CA LYS A 11 11.94 3.71 -27.06
C LYS A 11 13.35 3.65 -26.45
N LYS A 12 14.29 3.18 -27.28
CA LYS A 12 15.70 3.11 -26.92
C LYS A 12 16.30 4.49 -26.63
N ASN A 13 17.26 4.54 -25.70
CA ASN A 13 17.99 5.72 -25.23
C ASN A 13 17.18 6.71 -24.38
N GLU A 14 16.01 6.34 -23.91
CA GLU A 14 15.25 7.16 -22.95
C GLU A 14 15.78 6.99 -21.52
N LEU A 15 15.89 8.09 -20.79
CA LEU A 15 16.29 8.07 -19.39
C LEU A 15 15.22 7.38 -18.54
N VAL A 16 15.62 6.39 -17.73
CA VAL A 16 14.73 5.70 -16.79
C VAL A 16 14.96 6.18 -15.37
N VAL A 17 16.21 6.28 -14.95
CA VAL A 17 16.58 6.70 -13.60
C VAL A 17 18.02 7.19 -13.56
N SER A 18 18.30 8.20 -12.75
CA SER A 18 19.64 8.63 -12.42
C SER A 18 19.89 8.57 -10.93
N THR A 19 21.13 8.39 -10.51
CA THR A 19 21.57 8.44 -9.11
C THR A 19 22.49 9.63 -8.89
N LYS A 20 22.32 10.34 -7.76
CA LYS A 20 23.19 11.44 -7.36
C LYS A 20 23.56 11.27 -5.89
N GLY A 21 24.87 11.19 -5.62
CA GLY A 21 25.45 11.07 -4.29
C GLY A 21 26.40 12.20 -3.97
N LYS A 22 26.88 12.27 -2.72
CA LYS A 22 27.96 13.21 -2.34
C LYS A 22 29.26 12.95 -3.10
N GLN A 23 29.55 11.68 -3.34
CA GLN A 23 30.70 11.25 -4.14
C GLN A 23 30.29 11.20 -5.61
N LYS A 24 31.05 11.87 -6.48
CA LYS A 24 30.73 11.97 -7.92
C LYS A 24 30.73 10.60 -8.64
N ASP A 25 31.53 9.64 -8.17
CA ASP A 25 31.57 8.26 -8.67
C ASP A 25 30.28 7.46 -8.43
N LYS A 26 29.38 7.96 -7.59
CA LYS A 26 28.04 7.40 -7.35
C LYS A 26 26.96 7.98 -8.28
N ASN A 27 27.32 8.98 -9.08
CA ASN A 27 26.40 9.56 -10.07
C ASN A 27 26.37 8.66 -11.30
N ARG A 28 25.20 8.12 -11.60
CA ARG A 28 24.97 7.25 -12.77
C ARG A 28 23.63 7.58 -13.41
N SER A 29 23.55 7.37 -14.71
CA SER A 29 22.29 7.44 -15.46
C SER A 29 22.04 6.08 -16.11
N TYR A 30 20.81 5.64 -16.06
CA TYR A 30 20.37 4.38 -16.64
C TYR A 30 19.29 4.68 -17.69
N GLN A 31 19.53 4.26 -18.90
CA GLN A 31 18.65 4.46 -20.05
C GLN A 31 18.19 3.11 -20.61
N THR A 32 17.13 3.13 -21.39
CA THR A 32 16.70 2.00 -22.19
C THR A 32 17.77 1.69 -23.24
N THR A 33 18.10 0.40 -23.45
CA THR A 33 19.20 -0.02 -24.31
C THR A 33 18.77 -0.91 -25.47
N MET A 34 17.57 -1.49 -25.42
CA MET A 34 17.02 -2.40 -26.40
C MET A 34 15.85 -1.76 -27.13
N GLU A 35 15.51 -2.27 -28.31
CA GLU A 35 14.24 -1.92 -28.94
C GLU A 35 13.07 -2.42 -28.08
N PRO A 36 12.01 -1.62 -27.94
CA PRO A 36 10.85 -2.00 -27.14
C PRO A 36 10.06 -3.15 -27.79
N VAL A 37 9.32 -3.86 -26.96
CA VAL A 37 8.36 -4.87 -27.43
C VAL A 37 7.14 -4.19 -28.06
N ASP A 38 6.64 -3.15 -27.40
CA ASP A 38 5.48 -2.38 -27.88
C ASP A 38 5.46 -0.98 -27.25
N VAL A 39 5.44 0.05 -28.09
CA VAL A 39 5.37 1.46 -27.67
C VAL A 39 3.95 2.03 -27.69
N ASP A 40 3.03 1.37 -28.39
CA ASP A 40 1.70 1.90 -28.68
C ASP A 40 0.60 1.24 -27.82
N LEU A 41 0.85 0.04 -27.30
CA LEU A 41 -0.11 -0.67 -26.44
C LEU A 41 -0.56 0.22 -25.27
N PRO A 42 -1.86 0.49 -25.11
CA PRO A 42 -2.36 1.22 -23.93
C PRO A 42 -1.94 0.51 -22.62
N LEU A 43 -1.34 1.27 -21.71
CA LEU A 43 -0.71 0.71 -20.52
C LEU A 43 -1.22 1.42 -19.26
N THR A 44 -1.66 0.64 -18.27
CA THR A 44 -1.88 1.10 -16.90
C THR A 44 -0.93 0.39 -15.93
N VAL A 45 -0.52 1.08 -14.88
CA VAL A 45 0.33 0.52 -13.82
C VAL A 45 -0.40 0.64 -12.49
N LEU A 46 -0.68 -0.50 -11.86
CA LEU A 46 -1.31 -0.55 -10.54
C LEU A 46 -0.29 -0.30 -9.44
N VAL A 47 -0.58 0.64 -8.54
CA VAL A 47 0.30 0.99 -7.43
C VAL A 47 -0.45 1.18 -6.13
N ASN A 48 0.23 0.93 -5.01
CA ASN A 48 -0.27 1.25 -3.67
C ASN A 48 0.86 1.56 -2.70
N GLY A 49 0.55 1.80 -1.42
CA GLY A 49 1.53 2.13 -0.39
C GLY A 49 2.64 1.09 -0.15
N ASN A 50 2.48 -0.14 -0.66
CA ASN A 50 3.50 -1.19 -0.61
C ASN A 50 4.41 -1.19 -1.84
N SER A 51 4.06 -0.45 -2.88
CA SER A 51 4.92 -0.25 -4.06
C SER A 51 6.09 0.63 -3.67
N ALA A 52 7.31 0.07 -3.67
CA ALA A 52 8.50 0.75 -3.17
C ALA A 52 9.73 0.53 -4.05
N SER A 53 10.69 1.47 -4.00
CA SER A 53 12.03 1.32 -4.61
C SER A 53 11.97 1.05 -6.13
N ALA A 54 12.43 -0.12 -6.59
CA ALA A 54 12.44 -0.49 -8.01
C ALA A 54 11.04 -0.41 -8.67
N SER A 55 9.97 -0.76 -7.94
CA SER A 55 8.59 -0.61 -8.41
C SER A 55 8.22 0.86 -8.66
N GLU A 56 8.73 1.76 -7.82
CA GLU A 56 8.52 3.20 -7.98
C GLU A 56 9.34 3.78 -9.13
N ILE A 57 10.51 3.19 -9.44
CA ILE A 57 11.28 3.55 -10.64
C ILE A 57 10.48 3.19 -11.89
N VAL A 58 9.88 1.98 -11.95
CA VAL A 58 9.04 1.57 -13.08
C VAL A 58 7.83 2.48 -13.24
N ALA A 59 7.03 2.61 -12.19
CA ALA A 59 5.81 3.43 -12.23
C ALA A 59 6.11 4.90 -12.54
N GLY A 60 7.12 5.47 -11.86
CA GLY A 60 7.49 6.87 -12.02
C GLY A 60 8.14 7.18 -13.38
N ALA A 61 8.97 6.28 -13.92
CA ALA A 61 9.53 6.47 -15.24
C ALA A 61 8.44 6.43 -16.33
N LEU A 62 7.54 5.45 -16.27
CA LEU A 62 6.42 5.35 -17.21
C LEU A 62 5.45 6.52 -17.07
N GLN A 63 5.26 7.07 -15.87
CA GLN A 63 4.47 8.28 -15.64
C GLN A 63 5.15 9.52 -16.23
N ASP A 64 6.42 9.74 -15.94
CA ASP A 64 7.16 10.93 -16.35
C ASP A 64 7.39 10.97 -17.88
N LEU A 65 7.50 9.81 -18.51
CA LEU A 65 7.57 9.64 -19.97
C LEU A 65 6.20 9.65 -20.64
N ASP A 66 5.12 9.89 -19.91
CA ASP A 66 3.73 9.87 -20.40
C ASP A 66 3.37 8.58 -21.17
N ARG A 67 3.99 7.45 -20.79
CA ARG A 67 3.82 6.16 -21.45
C ARG A 67 2.68 5.33 -20.84
N ALA A 68 2.40 5.51 -19.55
CA ALA A 68 1.37 4.77 -18.86
C ALA A 68 0.52 5.67 -17.95
N VAL A 69 -0.72 5.25 -17.70
CA VAL A 69 -1.58 5.81 -16.66
C VAL A 69 -1.36 5.05 -15.36
N ILE A 70 -1.02 5.75 -14.29
CA ILE A 70 -0.80 5.18 -12.97
C ILE A 70 -2.12 5.17 -12.21
N VAL A 71 -2.57 3.99 -11.77
CA VAL A 71 -3.86 3.77 -11.11
C VAL A 71 -3.64 3.19 -9.71
N GLY A 72 -4.39 3.67 -8.73
CA GLY A 72 -4.34 3.13 -7.38
C GLY A 72 -4.12 4.16 -6.30
N ARG A 73 -3.17 3.91 -5.40
CA ARG A 73 -2.83 4.81 -4.28
C ARG A 73 -1.37 5.23 -4.36
N ARG A 74 -1.07 6.33 -3.69
CA ARG A 74 0.31 6.83 -3.58
C ARG A 74 1.25 5.73 -3.07
N THR A 75 2.43 5.64 -3.69
CA THR A 75 3.46 4.65 -3.36
C THR A 75 4.21 5.00 -2.07
N PHE A 76 5.13 4.13 -1.66
CA PHE A 76 5.84 4.21 -0.38
C PHE A 76 6.76 5.45 -0.26
N GLY A 77 7.41 5.88 -1.34
CA GLY A 77 8.37 6.99 -1.30
C GLY A 77 9.79 6.59 -0.85
N LYS A 78 10.34 5.48 -1.38
CA LYS A 78 11.71 5.04 -1.08
C LYS A 78 12.65 5.41 -2.22
N GLY A 79 13.31 6.57 -2.10
CA GLY A 79 14.20 7.17 -3.09
C GLY A 79 15.69 7.11 -2.77
N LEU A 80 16.11 6.29 -1.80
CA LEU A 80 17.51 6.18 -1.38
C LEU A 80 18.19 4.94 -1.95
N VAL A 81 19.44 5.12 -2.41
CA VAL A 81 20.33 4.04 -2.83
C VAL A 81 21.24 3.67 -1.69
N GLN A 82 21.24 2.39 -1.31
CA GLN A 82 22.04 1.85 -0.23
C GLN A 82 22.98 0.78 -0.76
N ASN A 83 24.26 0.85 -0.37
CA ASN A 83 25.27 -0.17 -0.64
C ASN A 83 25.64 -0.90 0.66
N VAL A 84 25.95 -2.17 0.50
CA VAL A 84 26.47 -3.02 1.58
C VAL A 84 27.98 -3.12 1.42
N PHE A 85 28.69 -2.85 2.50
CA PHE A 85 30.16 -2.94 2.56
C PHE A 85 30.57 -3.98 3.58
N PRO A 86 31.52 -4.88 3.24
CA PRO A 86 32.03 -5.83 4.18
C PRO A 86 32.90 -5.11 5.25
N LEU A 87 32.83 -5.60 6.46
CA LEU A 87 33.64 -5.18 7.59
C LEU A 87 34.44 -6.38 8.16
N SER A 88 35.25 -6.15 9.20
CA SER A 88 35.95 -7.20 9.92
C SER A 88 34.98 -8.21 10.54
N TYR A 89 35.47 -9.40 10.86
CA TYR A 89 34.74 -10.48 11.54
C TYR A 89 33.47 -10.92 10.79
N ASN A 90 33.52 -10.93 9.45
CA ASN A 90 32.41 -11.34 8.61
C ASN A 90 31.11 -10.54 8.84
N THR A 91 31.22 -9.30 9.33
CA THR A 91 30.09 -8.37 9.49
C THR A 91 29.95 -7.48 8.26
N GLN A 92 28.81 -6.79 8.15
CA GLN A 92 28.51 -5.90 7.04
C GLN A 92 27.86 -4.62 7.54
N VAL A 93 28.13 -3.51 6.85
CA VAL A 93 27.44 -2.24 7.06
C VAL A 93 26.66 -1.84 5.80
N LYS A 94 25.43 -1.42 5.97
CA LYS A 94 24.57 -0.90 4.90
C LYS A 94 24.49 0.62 5.02
N ILE A 95 25.00 1.32 4.01
CA ILE A 95 25.12 2.80 4.01
C ILE A 95 24.36 3.38 2.82
N THR A 96 23.63 4.47 3.06
CA THR A 96 23.04 5.28 2.00
C THR A 96 24.13 6.07 1.28
N VAL A 97 24.25 5.87 -0.03
CA VAL A 97 25.33 6.44 -0.85
C VAL A 97 24.80 7.47 -1.87
N ALA A 98 23.51 7.42 -2.24
CA ALA A 98 22.92 8.33 -3.22
C ALA A 98 21.40 8.41 -3.04
N LYS A 99 20.79 9.42 -3.68
CA LYS A 99 19.36 9.49 -4.01
C LYS A 99 19.17 9.13 -5.47
N TYR A 100 18.02 8.59 -5.84
CA TYR A 100 17.68 8.41 -7.24
C TYR A 100 16.59 9.38 -7.70
N TYR A 101 16.65 9.69 -8.97
CA TYR A 101 15.80 10.67 -9.66
C TYR A 101 15.25 10.02 -10.92
N ILE A 102 13.95 10.15 -11.13
CA ILE A 102 13.25 9.63 -12.31
C ILE A 102 13.26 10.65 -13.44
N PRO A 103 12.75 10.35 -14.66
CA PRO A 103 12.98 11.17 -15.85
C PRO A 103 12.69 12.66 -15.73
N SER A 104 11.65 13.05 -15.03
CA SER A 104 11.35 14.48 -14.77
C SER A 104 12.39 15.20 -13.91
N GLY A 105 13.32 14.47 -13.30
CA GLY A 105 14.34 15.01 -12.38
C GLY A 105 13.88 15.05 -10.91
N ARG A 106 12.67 14.60 -10.60
CA ARG A 106 12.16 14.56 -9.22
C ARG A 106 12.74 13.39 -8.42
N CYS A 107 12.94 13.62 -7.11
CA CYS A 107 13.28 12.59 -6.14
C CYS A 107 12.03 12.22 -5.35
N ILE A 108 11.69 10.93 -5.33
CA ILE A 108 10.45 10.44 -4.72
C ILE A 108 10.56 10.15 -3.21
N GLN A 109 11.73 10.37 -2.60
CA GLN A 109 11.96 10.09 -1.19
C GLN A 109 10.98 10.84 -0.29
N GLU A 110 10.20 10.13 0.53
CA GLU A 110 9.21 10.72 1.45
C GLU A 110 9.77 10.89 2.86
N ILE A 111 10.48 9.88 3.37
CA ILE A 111 10.97 9.89 4.75
C ILE A 111 12.25 10.74 4.85
N ASP A 112 12.23 11.73 5.73
CA ASP A 112 13.40 12.52 6.09
C ASP A 112 14.14 11.85 7.26
N TYR A 113 15.25 11.17 6.94
CA TYR A 113 16.09 10.53 7.95
C TYR A 113 17.05 11.50 8.66
N ALA A 114 17.20 12.71 8.16
CA ALA A 114 18.10 13.71 8.74
C ALA A 114 17.44 14.46 9.91
N HIS A 115 16.12 14.59 9.88
CA HIS A 115 15.37 15.30 10.91
C HIS A 115 14.38 14.36 11.60
N LYS A 116 14.43 14.37 12.92
CA LYS A 116 13.50 13.62 13.77
C LYS A 116 12.45 14.56 14.35
N ASN A 117 11.24 14.05 14.52
CA ASN A 117 10.18 14.77 15.22
C ASN A 117 10.44 14.82 16.74
N ALA A 118 9.59 15.52 17.49
CA ALA A 118 9.71 15.66 18.94
C ALA A 118 9.67 14.31 19.71
N ALA A 119 9.08 13.26 19.12
CA ALA A 119 9.06 11.90 19.67
C ALA A 119 10.27 11.05 19.26
N GLY A 120 11.27 11.62 18.55
CA GLY A 120 12.46 10.91 18.10
C GLY A 120 12.25 10.01 16.86
N ALA A 121 11.05 10.01 16.27
CA ALA A 121 10.74 9.29 15.03
C ALA A 121 11.16 10.10 13.79
N ASN A 122 11.44 9.40 12.69
CA ASN A 122 11.72 10.05 11.42
C ASN A 122 10.48 10.84 10.95
N SER A 123 10.71 12.05 10.45
CA SER A 123 9.65 12.89 9.86
C SER A 123 9.47 12.59 8.37
N THR A 124 8.35 13.01 7.80
CA THR A 124 8.17 13.11 6.35
C THR A 124 8.65 14.47 5.86
N ILE A 125 8.98 14.57 4.57
CA ILE A 125 9.33 15.86 3.95
C ILE A 125 8.12 16.79 4.08
N PRO A 126 8.30 18.00 4.69
CA PRO A 126 7.22 18.97 4.84
C PRO A 126 6.63 19.40 3.50
N ASP A 127 5.33 19.66 3.45
CA ASP A 127 4.63 20.09 2.23
C ASP A 127 5.23 21.37 1.62
N SER A 128 5.78 22.24 2.46
CA SER A 128 6.46 23.48 2.03
C SER A 128 7.75 23.26 1.23
N LEU A 129 8.33 22.05 1.29
CA LEU A 129 9.55 21.68 0.55
C LEU A 129 9.25 20.81 -0.68
N ILE A 130 7.98 20.52 -0.96
CA ILE A 130 7.57 19.75 -2.14
C ILE A 130 7.67 20.63 -3.38
N THR A 131 8.37 20.12 -4.39
CA THR A 131 8.60 20.81 -5.66
C THR A 131 7.77 20.18 -6.77
N ALA A 132 7.20 21.03 -7.63
CA ALA A 132 6.47 20.59 -8.80
C ALA A 132 7.43 20.40 -9.99
N TYR A 133 7.26 19.31 -10.71
CA TYR A 133 7.96 18.95 -11.93
C TYR A 133 6.97 18.73 -13.07
N LYS A 134 7.49 18.55 -14.28
CA LYS A 134 6.68 18.28 -15.47
C LYS A 134 7.08 16.97 -16.11
N THR A 135 6.08 16.21 -16.53
CA THR A 135 6.26 15.07 -17.44
C THR A 135 6.60 15.59 -18.87
N ILE A 136 6.89 14.70 -19.80
CA ILE A 136 7.21 15.08 -21.18
C ILE A 136 6.09 15.90 -21.83
N HIS A 137 4.81 15.53 -21.63
CA HIS A 137 3.66 16.27 -22.17
C HIS A 137 3.17 17.40 -21.23
N GLY A 138 3.93 17.72 -20.18
CA GLY A 138 3.66 18.85 -19.31
C GLY A 138 2.68 18.63 -18.17
N ARG A 139 2.30 17.37 -17.85
CA ARG A 139 1.55 17.05 -16.64
C ARG A 139 2.34 17.45 -15.41
N THR A 140 1.65 17.96 -14.38
CA THR A 140 2.31 18.32 -13.12
C THR A 140 2.43 17.10 -12.23
N VAL A 141 3.66 16.81 -11.79
CA VAL A 141 4.01 15.76 -10.84
C VAL A 141 4.86 16.36 -9.71
N TYR A 142 4.96 15.70 -8.59
CA TYR A 142 5.60 16.23 -7.39
C TYR A 142 6.70 15.30 -6.88
N ASP A 143 7.71 15.87 -6.24
CA ASP A 143 8.72 15.11 -5.49
C ASP A 143 8.29 14.85 -4.03
N GLY A 144 9.16 14.22 -3.24
CA GLY A 144 9.07 14.14 -1.77
C GLY A 144 7.96 13.26 -1.20
N LYS A 145 7.11 12.62 -2.03
CA LYS A 145 5.95 11.86 -1.55
C LYS A 145 5.67 10.58 -2.34
N GLY A 146 6.69 9.89 -2.81
CA GLY A 146 6.49 8.73 -3.69
C GLY A 146 5.87 9.12 -5.04
N ILE A 147 5.25 8.15 -5.69
CA ILE A 147 4.51 8.34 -6.94
C ILE A 147 3.03 8.50 -6.61
N SER A 148 2.46 9.63 -6.95
CA SER A 148 1.01 9.85 -6.88
C SER A 148 0.35 9.27 -8.12
N PRO A 149 -0.74 8.48 -7.99
CA PRO A 149 -1.43 7.95 -9.14
C PRO A 149 -2.13 9.07 -9.95
N ASP A 150 -2.30 8.83 -11.25
CA ASP A 150 -3.09 9.67 -12.14
C ASP A 150 -4.59 9.48 -11.87
N VAL A 151 -4.98 8.25 -11.57
CA VAL A 151 -6.33 7.87 -11.16
C VAL A 151 -6.27 7.26 -9.77
N ALA A 152 -6.72 8.02 -8.79
CA ALA A 152 -6.76 7.56 -7.40
C ALA A 152 -7.95 6.61 -7.18
N THR A 153 -7.68 5.52 -6.47
CA THR A 153 -8.71 4.59 -5.99
C THR A 153 -8.89 4.76 -4.49
N ASP A 154 -10.16 4.72 -4.06
CA ASP A 154 -10.48 4.69 -2.63
C ASP A 154 -10.55 3.23 -2.20
N THR A 155 -9.59 2.80 -1.39
CA THR A 155 -9.65 1.50 -0.74
C THR A 155 -10.02 1.68 0.72
N SER A 156 -11.05 1.00 1.16
CA SER A 156 -11.42 0.93 2.56
C SER A 156 -10.20 0.54 3.41
N LYS A 157 -10.01 1.23 4.52
CA LYS A 157 -9.01 0.83 5.51
C LYS A 157 -9.41 -0.54 6.05
N LEU A 158 -8.43 -1.43 6.16
CA LEU A 158 -8.62 -2.71 6.81
C LEU A 158 -9.17 -2.50 8.23
N SER A 159 -10.27 -3.16 8.57
CA SER A 159 -10.85 -3.06 9.90
C SER A 159 -9.87 -3.58 10.96
N THR A 160 -9.96 -3.03 12.18
CA THR A 160 -9.09 -3.45 13.28
C THR A 160 -9.21 -4.94 13.58
N ILE A 161 -10.42 -5.50 13.47
CA ILE A 161 -10.62 -6.93 13.68
C ILE A 161 -9.96 -7.74 12.59
N SER A 162 -10.16 -7.42 11.30
CA SER A 162 -9.54 -8.13 10.18
C SER A 162 -8.02 -8.07 10.25
N TYR A 163 -7.45 -6.91 10.58
CA TYR A 163 -6.01 -6.78 10.82
C TYR A 163 -5.51 -7.75 11.90
N ASN A 164 -6.23 -7.86 13.03
CA ASN A 164 -5.83 -8.76 14.11
C ASN A 164 -6.05 -10.24 13.76
N LEU A 165 -7.11 -10.58 13.04
CA LEU A 165 -7.34 -11.95 12.54
C LEU A 165 -6.21 -12.42 11.62
N ILE A 166 -5.70 -11.53 10.75
CA ILE A 166 -4.57 -11.79 9.87
C ILE A 166 -3.27 -11.91 10.66
N THR A 167 -2.93 -10.89 11.46
CA THR A 167 -1.61 -10.80 12.13
C THR A 167 -1.43 -11.82 13.25
N LYS A 168 -2.53 -12.29 13.85
CA LYS A 168 -2.53 -13.38 14.84
C LYS A 168 -2.72 -14.77 14.20
N TYR A 169 -2.66 -14.86 12.87
CA TYR A 169 -2.77 -16.11 12.09
C TYR A 169 -4.08 -16.87 12.27
N ILE A 170 -5.17 -16.25 12.77
CA ILE A 170 -6.45 -16.90 12.99
C ILE A 170 -7.07 -17.38 11.66
N LEU A 171 -7.04 -16.53 10.62
CA LEU A 171 -7.51 -16.93 9.29
C LEU A 171 -6.67 -18.06 8.71
N PHE A 172 -5.35 -17.98 8.86
CA PHE A 172 -4.41 -19.00 8.39
C PHE A 172 -4.67 -20.36 9.05
N ASP A 173 -4.80 -20.39 10.39
CA ASP A 173 -5.05 -21.61 11.15
C ASP A 173 -6.39 -22.25 10.78
N TYR A 174 -7.45 -21.42 10.66
CA TYR A 174 -8.76 -21.91 10.23
C TYR A 174 -8.74 -22.46 8.81
N ALA A 175 -8.13 -21.76 7.86
CA ALA A 175 -8.02 -22.22 6.48
C ALA A 175 -7.27 -23.55 6.37
N THR A 176 -6.26 -23.76 7.23
CA THR A 176 -5.53 -25.03 7.31
C THR A 176 -6.41 -26.15 7.88
N ARG A 177 -7.19 -25.88 8.94
CA ARG A 177 -8.18 -26.79 9.49
C ARG A 177 -9.26 -27.13 8.46
N TYR A 178 -9.77 -26.11 7.76
CA TYR A 178 -10.78 -26.26 6.70
C TYR A 178 -10.28 -27.23 5.60
N ALA A 179 -9.06 -27.02 5.11
CA ALA A 179 -8.47 -27.88 4.09
C ALA A 179 -8.26 -29.35 4.56
N ALA A 180 -8.03 -29.57 5.85
CA ALA A 180 -7.89 -30.92 6.40
C ALA A 180 -9.23 -31.71 6.42
N THR A 181 -10.37 -31.02 6.40
CA THR A 181 -11.70 -31.61 6.47
C THR A 181 -12.47 -31.56 5.14
N HIS A 182 -12.00 -30.81 4.16
CA HIS A 182 -12.61 -30.65 2.85
C HIS A 182 -11.61 -31.06 1.75
N PRO A 183 -11.73 -32.26 1.15
CA PRO A 183 -10.76 -32.72 0.14
C PRO A 183 -10.69 -31.89 -1.13
N SER A 184 -11.74 -31.15 -1.45
CA SER A 184 -11.82 -30.26 -2.63
C SER A 184 -12.76 -29.09 -2.37
N ILE A 185 -12.59 -28.01 -3.14
CA ILE A 185 -13.45 -26.84 -3.15
C ILE A 185 -13.83 -26.45 -4.59
N ALA A 186 -14.77 -25.54 -4.74
CA ALA A 186 -15.10 -24.94 -6.03
C ALA A 186 -13.86 -24.25 -6.68
N PRO A 187 -13.86 -24.03 -8.01
CA PRO A 187 -12.79 -23.28 -8.68
C PRO A 187 -12.53 -21.93 -8.00
N ALA A 188 -11.25 -21.52 -7.97
CA ALA A 188 -10.80 -20.33 -7.24
C ALA A 188 -11.63 -19.07 -7.53
N ALA A 189 -11.94 -18.78 -8.80
CA ALA A 189 -12.70 -17.60 -9.20
C ALA A 189 -14.14 -17.57 -8.64
N THR A 190 -14.74 -18.73 -8.35
CA THR A 190 -16.13 -18.84 -7.93
C THR A 190 -16.32 -19.29 -6.49
N PHE A 191 -15.23 -19.63 -5.81
CA PHE A 191 -15.29 -20.09 -4.42
C PHE A 191 -15.84 -18.99 -3.50
N LYS A 192 -16.81 -19.37 -2.67
CA LYS A 192 -17.41 -18.54 -1.63
C LYS A 192 -17.68 -19.40 -0.40
N ILE A 193 -17.40 -18.88 0.77
CA ILE A 193 -17.89 -19.46 2.02
C ILE A 193 -19.36 -19.12 2.21
N ASN A 194 -20.13 -20.07 2.66
CA ASN A 194 -21.55 -19.87 3.02
C ASN A 194 -21.70 -19.42 4.48
N ASP A 195 -22.95 -19.17 4.90
CA ASP A 195 -23.24 -18.65 6.24
C ASP A 195 -22.87 -19.66 7.35
N ASP A 196 -23.07 -20.95 7.12
CA ASP A 196 -22.76 -22.02 8.09
C ASP A 196 -21.25 -22.14 8.27
N GLU A 197 -20.48 -22.10 7.20
CA GLU A 197 -19.01 -22.12 7.23
C GLU A 197 -18.47 -20.85 7.92
N TYR A 198 -19.10 -19.70 7.69
CA TYR A 198 -18.72 -18.48 8.41
C TYR A 198 -19.03 -18.58 9.90
N ASN A 199 -20.16 -19.14 10.29
CA ASN A 199 -20.50 -19.38 11.69
C ASN A 199 -19.55 -20.38 12.37
N ASP A 200 -19.10 -21.45 11.66
CA ASP A 200 -18.05 -22.34 12.16
C ASP A 200 -16.72 -21.59 12.36
N PHE A 201 -16.38 -20.66 11.46
CA PHE A 201 -15.23 -19.79 11.65
C PHE A 201 -15.38 -18.90 12.91
N VAL A 202 -16.54 -18.29 13.14
CA VAL A 202 -16.80 -17.48 14.34
C VAL A 202 -16.65 -18.32 15.61
N ALA A 203 -17.28 -19.52 15.65
CA ALA A 203 -17.14 -20.45 16.76
C ALA A 203 -15.67 -20.90 16.98
N TYR A 204 -14.91 -21.07 15.90
CA TYR A 204 -13.48 -21.34 15.98
C TYR A 204 -12.70 -20.19 16.62
N THR A 205 -12.99 -18.94 16.28
CA THR A 205 -12.31 -17.77 16.90
C THR A 205 -12.55 -17.73 18.39
N GLU A 206 -13.78 -17.97 18.83
CA GLU A 206 -14.16 -18.03 20.24
C GLU A 206 -13.42 -19.14 20.98
N LYS A 207 -13.40 -20.36 20.40
CA LYS A 207 -12.69 -21.52 20.97
C LYS A 207 -11.18 -21.29 21.08
N LYS A 208 -10.59 -20.51 20.18
CA LYS A 208 -9.17 -20.11 20.24
C LYS A 208 -8.88 -19.01 21.25
N GLY A 209 -9.91 -18.47 21.89
CA GLY A 209 -9.75 -17.32 22.80
C GLY A 209 -9.23 -16.08 22.09
N PHE A 210 -9.70 -15.84 20.85
CA PHE A 210 -9.25 -14.68 20.08
C PHE A 210 -9.68 -13.38 20.73
N GLU A 211 -8.72 -12.58 21.10
CA GLU A 211 -8.91 -11.24 21.65
C GLU A 211 -8.06 -10.23 20.91
N PHE A 212 -8.54 -9.00 20.81
CA PHE A 212 -7.80 -7.88 20.27
C PHE A 212 -8.13 -6.59 20.98
N LYS A 213 -7.22 -5.63 20.94
CA LYS A 213 -7.46 -4.28 21.43
C LYS A 213 -7.86 -3.36 20.29
N SER A 214 -9.03 -2.74 20.39
CA SER A 214 -9.47 -1.71 19.46
C SER A 214 -8.64 -0.42 19.62
N ALA A 215 -8.70 0.49 18.65
CA ALA A 215 -8.08 1.81 18.78
C ALA A 215 -8.66 2.58 19.96
N ALA A 216 -10.00 2.58 20.10
CA ALA A 216 -10.69 3.24 21.21
C ALA A 216 -10.25 2.68 22.59
N GLU A 217 -10.03 1.36 22.68
CA GLU A 217 -9.56 0.73 23.93
C GLU A 217 -8.13 1.17 24.28
N ARG A 218 -7.24 1.30 23.27
CA ARG A 218 -5.86 1.81 23.49
C ARG A 218 -5.85 3.26 23.96
N GLU A 219 -6.67 4.12 23.33
CA GLU A 219 -6.79 5.52 23.76
C GLU A 219 -7.40 5.64 25.17
N LEU A 220 -8.40 4.81 25.47
CA LEU A 220 -8.99 4.78 26.82
C LEU A 220 -7.96 4.34 27.88
N GLU A 221 -7.09 3.37 27.57
CA GLU A 221 -5.96 3.02 28.45
C GLU A 221 -4.97 4.18 28.63
N SER A 222 -4.76 4.99 27.60
CA SER A 222 -3.92 6.19 27.70
C SER A 222 -4.54 7.24 28.61
N VAL A 223 -5.85 7.44 28.53
CA VAL A 223 -6.61 8.29 29.46
C VAL A 223 -6.45 7.81 30.90
N LYS A 224 -6.57 6.49 31.15
CA LYS A 224 -6.36 5.93 32.49
C LYS A 224 -4.96 6.24 33.02
N LYS A 225 -3.92 6.07 32.20
CA LYS A 225 -2.53 6.36 32.59
C LYS A 225 -2.35 7.84 32.97
N ALA A 226 -2.93 8.74 32.19
CA ALA A 226 -2.89 10.18 32.46
C ALA A 226 -3.64 10.52 33.78
N ALA A 227 -4.85 9.98 33.97
CA ALA A 227 -5.63 10.21 35.17
C ALA A 227 -4.95 9.70 36.45
N VAL A 228 -4.24 8.57 36.39
CA VAL A 228 -3.43 8.06 37.49
C VAL A 228 -2.27 9.00 37.79
N TYR A 229 -1.57 9.48 36.76
CA TYR A 229 -0.45 10.41 36.89
C TYR A 229 -0.88 11.75 37.52
N GLU A 230 -2.07 12.25 37.16
CA GLU A 230 -2.65 13.50 37.65
C GLU A 230 -3.43 13.35 38.97
N ASN A 231 -3.46 12.14 39.57
CA ASN A 231 -4.18 11.81 40.79
C ASN A 231 -5.71 12.07 40.75
N CYS A 232 -6.34 11.97 39.58
CA CYS A 232 -7.80 12.11 39.39
C CYS A 232 -8.49 10.80 38.96
N TRP A 233 -7.80 9.67 39.06
CA TRP A 233 -8.34 8.38 38.63
C TRP A 233 -9.63 7.97 39.34
N ASP A 234 -9.72 8.17 40.65
CA ASP A 234 -10.89 7.74 41.40
C ASP A 234 -12.17 8.50 40.98
N ASP A 235 -12.03 9.75 40.57
CA ASP A 235 -13.13 10.57 40.07
C ASP A 235 -13.60 10.14 38.68
N MET A 236 -12.69 9.55 37.87
CA MET A 236 -12.94 9.16 36.47
C MET A 236 -13.32 7.69 36.28
N LYS A 237 -13.09 6.86 37.28
CA LYS A 237 -13.19 5.39 37.19
C LYS A 237 -14.55 4.92 36.69
N THR A 238 -15.64 5.48 37.18
CA THR A 238 -17.00 5.08 36.80
C THR A 238 -17.27 5.32 35.33
N GLN A 239 -16.84 6.48 34.78
CA GLN A 239 -17.00 6.83 33.37
C GLN A 239 -16.11 5.97 32.51
N TYR A 240 -14.87 5.72 32.95
CA TYR A 240 -13.95 4.80 32.26
C TYR A 240 -14.54 3.40 32.13
N ASP A 241 -15.07 2.83 33.22
CA ASP A 241 -15.64 1.48 33.21
C ASP A 241 -16.88 1.40 32.29
N ALA A 242 -17.72 2.44 32.25
CA ALA A 242 -18.86 2.54 31.37
C ALA A 242 -18.42 2.59 29.88
N MET A 243 -17.41 3.40 29.55
CA MET A 243 -16.83 3.46 28.20
C MET A 243 -16.23 2.12 27.77
N LEU A 244 -15.46 1.48 28.65
CA LEU A 244 -14.86 0.17 28.38
C LEU A 244 -15.93 -0.91 28.14
N ALA A 245 -17.00 -0.91 28.92
CA ALA A 245 -18.13 -1.82 28.72
C ALA A 245 -18.78 -1.63 27.35
N THR A 246 -18.99 -0.37 26.92
CA THR A 246 -19.53 -0.04 25.59
C THR A 246 -18.62 -0.51 24.47
N ILE A 247 -17.30 -0.28 24.59
CA ILE A 247 -16.30 -0.74 23.62
C ILE A 247 -16.33 -2.27 23.50
N ASN A 248 -16.37 -2.98 24.65
CA ASN A 248 -16.40 -4.43 24.66
C ASN A 248 -17.70 -5.01 24.07
N GLN A 249 -18.84 -4.33 24.28
CA GLN A 249 -20.09 -4.72 23.64
C GLN A 249 -20.03 -4.56 22.12
N HIS A 250 -19.42 -3.49 21.61
CA HIS A 250 -19.24 -3.27 20.18
C HIS A 250 -18.32 -4.35 19.56
N LYS A 251 -17.19 -4.63 20.21
CA LYS A 251 -16.22 -5.64 19.75
C LYS A 251 -16.85 -7.03 19.53
N LYS A 252 -17.86 -7.42 20.31
CA LYS A 252 -18.57 -8.70 20.10
C LYS A 252 -19.33 -8.76 18.79
N LYS A 253 -19.71 -7.61 18.23
CA LYS A 253 -20.41 -7.52 16.93
C LYS A 253 -19.47 -7.41 15.74
N ASP A 254 -18.21 -7.05 15.98
CA ASP A 254 -17.24 -6.76 14.91
C ASP A 254 -17.08 -7.89 13.90
N LEU A 255 -17.16 -9.17 14.33
CA LEU A 255 -17.11 -10.32 13.43
C LEU A 255 -18.25 -10.33 12.43
N PHE A 256 -19.45 -9.90 12.83
CA PHE A 256 -20.62 -9.88 11.96
C PHE A 256 -20.73 -8.57 11.17
N GLU A 257 -20.39 -7.44 11.77
CA GLU A 257 -20.40 -6.14 11.09
C GLU A 257 -19.36 -6.06 9.96
N ASN A 258 -18.21 -6.74 10.14
CA ASN A 258 -17.16 -6.84 9.13
C ASN A 258 -17.17 -8.17 8.36
N LYS A 259 -18.30 -8.93 8.38
CA LYS A 259 -18.41 -10.27 7.78
C LYS A 259 -17.91 -10.30 6.34
N LYS A 260 -18.31 -9.34 5.50
CA LYS A 260 -17.90 -9.32 4.08
C LYS A 260 -16.39 -9.22 3.93
N GLU A 261 -15.76 -8.29 4.63
CA GLU A 261 -14.30 -8.08 4.59
C GLU A 261 -13.55 -9.31 5.10
N ILE A 262 -14.00 -9.86 6.26
CA ILE A 262 -13.40 -11.06 6.85
C ILE A 262 -13.54 -12.25 5.92
N SER A 263 -14.73 -12.45 5.31
CA SER A 263 -14.97 -13.53 4.34
C SER A 263 -14.06 -13.40 3.13
N ASP A 264 -13.84 -12.20 2.60
CA ASP A 264 -12.96 -11.98 1.46
C ASP A 264 -11.50 -12.42 1.76
N TYR A 265 -10.99 -12.17 2.95
CA TYR A 265 -9.65 -12.64 3.36
C TYR A 265 -9.63 -14.14 3.69
N LEU A 266 -10.67 -14.65 4.32
CA LEU A 266 -10.78 -16.06 4.68
C LEU A 266 -10.85 -16.95 3.42
N GLU A 267 -11.64 -16.55 2.43
CA GLU A 267 -11.74 -17.21 1.13
C GLU A 267 -10.38 -17.23 0.41
N GLN A 268 -9.62 -16.14 0.44
CA GLN A 268 -8.26 -16.07 -0.11
C GLN A 268 -7.32 -17.06 0.58
N GLU A 269 -7.38 -17.15 1.91
CA GLU A 269 -6.56 -18.10 2.68
C GLU A 269 -6.96 -19.55 2.39
N ILE A 270 -8.26 -19.87 2.31
CA ILE A 270 -8.75 -21.21 1.97
C ILE A 270 -8.31 -21.58 0.55
N VAL A 271 -8.60 -20.75 -0.44
CA VAL A 271 -8.26 -20.99 -1.86
C VAL A 271 -6.75 -21.22 -2.03
N SER A 272 -5.92 -20.52 -1.26
CA SER A 272 -4.46 -20.70 -1.32
C SER A 272 -4.00 -22.09 -0.92
N ARG A 273 -4.78 -22.87 -0.15
CA ARG A 273 -4.46 -24.26 0.24
C ARG A 273 -4.64 -25.26 -0.91
N TYR A 274 -5.53 -24.94 -1.87
CA TYR A 274 -5.87 -25.83 -2.98
C TYR A 274 -5.24 -25.38 -4.30
N TYR A 275 -5.21 -24.08 -4.55
CA TYR A 275 -4.80 -23.49 -5.83
C TYR A 275 -3.55 -22.61 -5.72
N TYR A 276 -2.88 -22.60 -4.55
CA TYR A 276 -1.65 -21.85 -4.29
C TYR A 276 -1.77 -20.36 -4.59
N GLN A 277 -0.66 -19.71 -4.94
CA GLN A 277 -0.62 -18.30 -5.22
C GLN A 277 -1.47 -17.90 -6.44
N LYS A 278 -1.56 -18.77 -7.45
CA LYS A 278 -2.41 -18.52 -8.63
C LYS A 278 -3.87 -18.36 -8.24
N GLY A 279 -4.41 -19.28 -7.47
CA GLY A 279 -5.81 -19.21 -7.02
C GLY A 279 -6.05 -18.01 -6.10
N ARG A 280 -5.09 -17.68 -5.23
CA ARG A 280 -5.18 -16.49 -4.37
C ARG A 280 -5.30 -15.19 -5.19
N ILE A 281 -4.58 -15.08 -6.30
CA ILE A 281 -4.71 -13.95 -7.23
C ILE A 281 -6.07 -14.00 -7.92
N GLU A 282 -6.43 -15.16 -8.49
CA GLU A 282 -7.65 -15.34 -9.28
C GLU A 282 -8.93 -14.95 -8.52
N ILE A 283 -9.06 -15.34 -7.25
CA ILE A 283 -10.24 -14.98 -6.43
C ILE A 283 -10.36 -13.49 -6.14
N THR A 284 -9.27 -12.72 -6.25
CA THR A 284 -9.29 -11.27 -5.99
C THR A 284 -9.62 -10.43 -7.22
N LEU A 285 -9.49 -10.95 -8.44
CA LEU A 285 -9.59 -10.14 -9.67
C LEU A 285 -10.91 -9.38 -9.79
N ASP A 286 -12.03 -10.04 -9.52
CA ASP A 286 -13.36 -9.42 -9.59
C ASP A 286 -13.68 -8.48 -8.41
N ARG A 287 -12.84 -8.46 -7.38
CA ARG A 287 -13.04 -7.67 -6.16
C ARG A 287 -12.11 -6.48 -6.05
N ASP A 288 -11.05 -6.48 -6.85
CA ASP A 288 -9.98 -5.47 -6.82
C ASP A 288 -10.47 -4.15 -7.44
N PRO A 289 -10.61 -3.06 -6.65
CA PRO A 289 -11.06 -1.77 -7.15
C PRO A 289 -10.01 -1.09 -8.04
N GLU A 290 -8.72 -1.31 -7.77
CA GLU A 290 -7.64 -0.80 -8.59
C GLU A 290 -7.66 -1.43 -9.98
N LEU A 291 -7.84 -2.75 -10.07
CA LEU A 291 -7.95 -3.46 -11.34
C LEU A 291 -9.18 -3.00 -12.13
N LYS A 292 -10.35 -2.88 -11.49
CA LYS A 292 -11.56 -2.36 -12.15
C LYS A 292 -11.37 -0.96 -12.70
N SER A 293 -10.75 -0.08 -11.92
CA SER A 293 -10.46 1.29 -12.34
C SER A 293 -9.50 1.31 -13.54
N ALA A 294 -8.46 0.48 -13.52
CA ALA A 294 -7.51 0.37 -14.61
C ALA A 294 -8.17 -0.15 -15.91
N VAL A 295 -9.00 -1.19 -15.81
CA VAL A 295 -9.76 -1.73 -16.95
C VAL A 295 -10.70 -0.67 -17.53
N ASN A 296 -11.39 0.12 -16.69
CA ASN A 296 -12.25 1.21 -17.15
C ASN A 296 -11.46 2.27 -17.91
N VAL A 297 -10.28 2.65 -17.41
CA VAL A 297 -9.39 3.61 -18.10
C VAL A 297 -8.92 3.06 -19.46
N LEU A 298 -8.54 1.78 -19.52
CA LEU A 298 -8.10 1.16 -20.78
C LEU A 298 -9.23 1.01 -21.81
N ASN A 299 -10.47 0.83 -21.37
CA ASN A 299 -11.63 0.71 -22.24
C ASN A 299 -12.18 2.07 -22.72
N ASP A 300 -11.72 3.19 -22.15
CA ASP A 300 -12.08 4.55 -22.57
C ASP A 300 -10.86 5.28 -23.16
N ALA A 301 -10.66 5.15 -24.47
CA ALA A 301 -9.56 5.76 -25.19
C ALA A 301 -9.49 7.30 -25.02
N ASN A 302 -10.62 7.98 -24.88
CA ASN A 302 -10.65 9.42 -24.68
C ASN A 302 -10.14 9.80 -23.28
N THR A 303 -10.62 9.12 -22.25
CA THR A 303 -10.13 9.30 -20.89
C THR A 303 -8.65 8.96 -20.78
N TYR A 304 -8.20 7.83 -21.35
CA TYR A 304 -6.80 7.42 -21.37
C TYR A 304 -5.89 8.50 -21.98
N THR A 305 -6.23 8.95 -23.20
CA THR A 305 -5.47 9.97 -23.93
C THR A 305 -5.48 11.33 -23.21
N SER A 306 -6.64 11.73 -22.66
CA SER A 306 -6.78 12.98 -21.91
C SER A 306 -5.95 13.00 -20.62
N ILE A 307 -5.80 11.85 -19.95
CA ILE A 307 -4.90 11.71 -18.79
C ILE A 307 -3.45 11.92 -19.24
N LEU A 308 -2.98 11.19 -20.27
CA LEU A 308 -1.60 11.27 -20.74
C LEU A 308 -1.23 12.67 -21.26
N ASN A 309 -2.15 13.36 -21.90
CA ASN A 309 -1.94 14.73 -22.41
C ASN A 309 -2.17 15.83 -21.36
N GLY A 310 -2.57 15.47 -20.12
CA GLY A 310 -2.82 16.43 -19.06
C GLY A 310 -4.02 17.36 -19.30
N THR A 311 -4.94 16.98 -20.21
CA THR A 311 -6.10 17.79 -20.58
C THR A 311 -7.34 17.54 -19.70
N LEU A 312 -7.36 16.49 -18.87
CA LEU A 312 -8.41 16.27 -17.87
C LEU A 312 -8.43 17.42 -16.85
N THR A 313 -9.52 18.17 -16.84
CA THR A 313 -9.72 19.27 -15.89
C THR A 313 -9.86 18.75 -14.45
N LYS A 314 -9.34 19.52 -13.49
CA LYS A 314 -9.23 19.19 -12.06
C LYS A 314 -10.55 18.86 -11.33
N ALA A 315 -11.72 18.99 -11.96
CA ALA A 315 -13.02 18.78 -11.32
C ALA A 315 -13.29 17.31 -10.93
N GLU A 316 -12.60 16.34 -11.54
CA GLU A 316 -12.77 14.91 -11.24
C GLU A 316 -11.58 14.30 -10.46
N LYS A 317 -10.63 15.09 -10.05
CA LYS A 317 -9.26 14.67 -9.74
C LYS A 317 -8.90 14.44 -8.29
N GLN A 318 -9.73 14.57 -7.29
CA GLN A 318 -9.26 14.14 -5.95
C GLN A 318 -10.39 14.07 -4.92
N PRO A 319 -10.51 13.00 -4.15
CA PRO A 319 -11.05 13.11 -2.81
C PRO A 319 -10.15 14.09 -2.04
N LYS A 320 -10.76 15.10 -1.42
CA LYS A 320 -10.04 16.10 -0.59
C LYS A 320 -9.14 15.35 0.39
N PRO A 321 -7.89 15.83 0.63
CA PRO A 321 -7.06 15.24 1.68
C PRO A 321 -7.86 15.30 2.97
N VAL A 322 -8.04 14.13 3.58
CA VAL A 322 -8.60 14.02 4.93
C VAL A 322 -7.66 14.83 5.80
N LYS A 323 -8.13 15.97 6.32
CA LYS A 323 -7.45 16.70 7.37
C LYS A 323 -7.25 15.70 8.52
N THR A 324 -6.06 15.21 8.70
CA THR A 324 -5.65 14.64 9.97
C THR A 324 -5.78 15.77 10.98
N GLN A 325 -6.84 15.76 11.74
CA GLN A 325 -6.90 16.55 12.96
C GLN A 325 -5.78 16.03 13.87
N ASN A 326 -4.97 17.00 14.29
CA ASN A 326 -3.87 16.86 15.27
C ASN A 326 -4.30 16.10 16.52
#